data_166cd8990de47c8521badb1ca23d0707
#
_entry.id   166cd8990de47c8521badb1ca23d0707
#
_cell.length_a   1.000
_cell.length_b   1.000
_cell.length_c   1.000
_cell.angle_alpha   90.00
_cell.angle_beta   90.00
_cell.angle_gamma   90.00
#
_symmetry.space_group_name_H-M   'P 1'
#
loop_
_entity.id
_entity.type
_entity.pdbx_description
1 polymer ?
#
loop_
_entity_poly.entity_id
_entity_poly.type
_entity_poly.pdbx_seq_one_letter_code
_entity_poly.pdbx_strand_id
1 'polypeptide(L)'
;NAEEYRFDYYRDANTLFEAFKAELYDIRSEDNSTRWATGYDFPAVKEGRVIKDPIRANTPKGMTGLVFNSRRPVFSDIRVREAFGYLFDFEWVNTTLFDSV
;
A
#
# COMPACT_ATOMS: atom_id res chain seq x y z
N ASN A 1 3.77 17.41 -22.47
CA ASN A 1 5.08 17.49 -21.80
C ASN A 1 4.98 18.59 -20.75
N ALA A 2 5.34 18.31 -19.50
CA ALA A 2 5.41 19.30 -18.44
C ALA A 2 6.72 20.11 -18.60
N GLU A 3 6.63 21.42 -18.40
CA GLU A 3 7.80 22.31 -18.44
C GLU A 3 8.51 22.35 -17.09
N GLU A 4 7.81 22.08 -16.00
CA GLU A 4 8.32 22.08 -14.63
C GLU A 4 7.77 20.90 -13.84
N TYR A 5 8.61 20.28 -13.01
CA TYR A 5 8.25 19.26 -12.02
C TYR A 5 8.63 19.80 -10.64
N ARG A 6 7.62 20.04 -9.78
CA ARG A 6 7.81 20.47 -8.40
C ARG A 6 7.53 19.32 -7.44
N PHE A 7 8.46 19.09 -6.50
CA PHE A 7 8.30 18.10 -5.43
C PHE A 7 8.17 18.82 -4.10
N ASP A 8 6.98 18.74 -3.51
CA ASP A 8 6.69 19.32 -2.20
C ASP A 8 6.81 18.24 -1.11
N TYR A 9 7.57 18.53 -0.07
CA TYR A 9 7.80 17.60 1.04
C TYR A 9 6.97 18.02 2.24
N TYR A 10 6.27 17.04 2.83
CA TYR A 10 5.41 17.22 3.98
C TYR A 10 5.93 16.42 5.17
N ARG A 11 5.62 16.86 6.38
CA ARG A 11 6.11 16.25 7.60
C ARG A 11 5.64 14.81 7.80
N ASP A 12 4.38 14.54 7.45
CA ASP A 12 3.75 13.24 7.63
C ASP A 12 2.69 12.97 6.55
N ALA A 13 2.28 11.70 6.46
CA ALA A 13 1.35 11.22 5.43
C ALA A 13 -0.06 11.84 5.55
N ASN A 14 -0.50 12.23 6.75
CA ASN A 14 -1.80 12.84 6.93
C ASN A 14 -1.80 14.28 6.44
N THR A 15 -0.80 15.07 6.83
CA THR A 15 -0.61 16.44 6.32
C THR A 15 -0.49 16.44 4.80
N LEU A 16 0.26 15.50 4.23
CA LEU A 16 0.36 15.32 2.78
C LEU A 16 -1.01 15.03 2.15
N PHE A 17 -1.84 14.19 2.77
CA PHE A 17 -3.15 13.87 2.24
C PHE A 17 -4.14 15.04 2.34
N GLU A 18 -4.13 15.78 3.46
CA GLU A 18 -4.94 16.97 3.59
C GLU A 18 -4.55 18.07 2.58
N ALA A 19 -3.27 18.24 2.31
CA ALA A 19 -2.78 19.14 1.25
C ALA A 19 -3.28 18.72 -0.14
N PHE A 20 -3.34 17.42 -0.43
CA PHE A 20 -3.93 16.91 -1.66
C PHE A 20 -5.41 17.24 -1.76
N LYS A 21 -6.18 17.03 -0.70
CA LYS A 21 -7.60 17.40 -0.66
C LYS A 21 -7.83 18.90 -0.84
N ALA A 22 -6.86 19.71 -0.40
CA ALA A 22 -6.85 21.16 -0.60
C ALA A 22 -6.31 21.58 -1.99
N GLU A 23 -6.03 20.62 -2.87
CA GLU A 23 -5.56 20.88 -4.25
C GLU A 23 -4.24 21.66 -4.31
N LEU A 24 -3.34 21.45 -3.34
CA LEU A 24 -2.04 22.13 -3.28
C LEU A 24 -0.98 21.47 -4.19
N TYR A 25 -1.24 20.28 -4.70
CA TYR A 25 -0.42 19.59 -5.69
C TYR A 25 -1.27 18.63 -6.54
N ASP A 26 -0.80 18.26 -7.73
CA ASP A 26 -1.60 17.64 -8.79
C ASP A 26 -1.54 16.11 -8.80
N ILE A 27 -0.42 15.50 -8.40
CA ILE A 27 -0.21 14.05 -8.51
C ILE A 27 0.16 13.48 -7.14
N ARG A 28 -0.55 12.42 -6.75
CA ARG A 28 -0.28 11.66 -5.55
C ARG A 28 -0.18 10.16 -5.84
N SER A 29 0.88 9.52 -5.38
CA SER A 29 0.95 8.07 -5.27
C SER A 29 0.35 7.63 -3.94
N GLU A 30 -0.59 6.70 -3.95
CA GLU A 30 -1.20 6.14 -2.74
C GLU A 30 -0.80 4.68 -2.59
N ASP A 31 -0.13 4.38 -1.49
CA ASP A 31 0.35 3.05 -1.11
C ASP A 31 -0.40 2.45 0.09
N ASN A 32 -1.32 3.22 0.68
CA ASN A 32 -2.16 2.78 1.79
C ASN A 32 -3.50 2.27 1.27
N SER A 33 -3.73 0.95 1.36
CA SER A 33 -4.94 0.29 0.86
C SER A 33 -6.22 0.80 1.52
N THR A 34 -6.22 0.99 2.83
CA THR A 34 -7.39 1.52 3.57
C THR A 34 -7.72 2.93 3.12
N ARG A 35 -6.70 3.80 2.96
CA ARG A 35 -6.93 5.15 2.45
C ARG A 35 -7.40 5.13 1.00
N TRP A 36 -6.84 4.23 0.17
CA TRP A 36 -7.31 4.04 -1.20
C TRP A 36 -8.79 3.63 -1.25
N ALA A 37 -9.21 2.70 -0.38
CA ALA A 37 -10.59 2.21 -0.34
C ALA A 37 -11.56 3.28 0.18
N THR A 38 -11.24 3.99 1.27
CA THR A 38 -12.19 4.81 2.03
C THR A 38 -11.89 6.31 2.04
N GLY A 39 -10.65 6.72 1.81
CA GLY A 39 -10.22 8.11 1.98
C GLY A 39 -10.58 9.06 0.83
N TYR A 40 -10.83 8.52 -0.35
CA TYR A 40 -11.08 9.33 -1.56
C TYR A 40 -12.58 9.58 -1.80
N ASP A 41 -13.30 9.96 -0.75
CA ASP A 41 -14.72 10.35 -0.79
C ASP A 41 -14.91 11.84 -0.45
N PHE A 42 -14.23 12.72 -1.17
CA PHE A 42 -14.32 14.17 -0.99
C PHE A 42 -14.82 14.86 -2.28
N PRO A 43 -15.28 16.14 -2.19
CA PRO A 43 -15.96 16.82 -3.30
C PRO A 43 -15.21 16.76 -4.62
N ALA A 44 -13.91 17.01 -4.65
CA ALA A 44 -13.12 17.02 -5.88
C ALA A 44 -13.11 15.67 -6.62
N VAL A 45 -13.21 14.54 -5.91
CA VAL A 45 -13.34 13.21 -6.52
C VAL A 45 -14.74 13.05 -7.11
N LYS A 46 -15.80 13.46 -6.39
CA LYS A 46 -17.19 13.39 -6.86
C LYS A 46 -17.45 14.28 -8.07
N GLU A 47 -16.76 15.38 -8.14
CA GLU A 47 -16.83 16.34 -9.25
C GLU A 47 -15.93 15.96 -10.44
N GLY A 48 -15.14 14.90 -10.32
CA GLY A 48 -14.25 14.44 -11.39
C GLY A 48 -12.97 15.28 -11.58
N ARG A 49 -12.66 16.20 -10.64
CA ARG A 49 -11.41 16.97 -10.64
C ARG A 49 -10.22 16.14 -10.17
N VAL A 50 -10.47 15.13 -9.33
CA VAL A 50 -9.51 14.13 -8.92
C VAL A 50 -9.90 12.77 -9.47
N ILE A 51 -8.99 12.12 -10.17
CA ILE A 51 -9.18 10.82 -10.79
C ILE A 51 -8.38 9.77 -10.03
N LYS A 52 -9.02 8.69 -9.58
CA LYS A 52 -8.35 7.49 -9.06
C LYS A 52 -7.97 6.61 -10.24
N ASP A 53 -6.69 6.43 -10.48
CA ASP A 53 -6.18 5.60 -11.58
C ASP A 53 -5.37 4.41 -11.04
N PRO A 54 -5.93 3.18 -11.06
CA PRO A 54 -5.22 1.97 -10.64
C PRO A 54 -4.26 1.52 -11.74
N ILE A 55 -3.02 1.96 -11.67
CA ILE A 55 -1.99 1.62 -12.65
C ILE A 55 -1.46 0.20 -12.41
N ARG A 56 -1.66 -0.69 -13.37
CA ARG A 56 -1.05 -2.02 -13.34
C ARG A 56 0.44 -1.95 -13.67
N ALA A 57 1.27 -2.19 -12.66
CA ALA A 57 2.70 -2.29 -12.85
C ALA A 57 3.10 -3.71 -13.27
N ASN A 58 3.83 -3.83 -14.39
CA ASN A 58 4.41 -5.11 -14.85
C ASN A 58 5.85 -5.32 -14.34
N THR A 59 6.27 -4.57 -13.35
CA THR A 59 7.57 -4.74 -12.69
C THR A 59 7.56 -5.95 -11.77
N PRO A 60 8.69 -6.65 -11.60
CA PRO A 60 8.80 -7.71 -10.62
C PRO A 60 8.41 -7.20 -9.21
N LYS A 61 7.56 -7.96 -8.53
CA LYS A 61 7.14 -7.62 -7.16
C LYS A 61 8.19 -8.12 -6.18
N GLY A 62 8.45 -7.33 -5.16
CA GLY A 62 9.20 -7.77 -4.00
C GLY A 62 8.42 -8.82 -3.19
N MET A 63 9.11 -9.45 -2.25
CA MET A 63 8.50 -10.38 -1.30
C MET A 63 8.58 -9.78 0.11
N THR A 64 7.46 -9.74 0.81
CA THR A 64 7.41 -9.49 2.25
C THR A 64 7.06 -10.79 2.96
N GLY A 65 7.91 -11.23 3.89
CA GLY A 65 7.69 -12.51 4.56
C GLY A 65 8.71 -12.80 5.64
N LEU A 66 8.49 -13.92 6.34
CA LEU A 66 9.42 -14.44 7.34
C LEU A 66 10.42 -15.38 6.66
N VAL A 67 11.69 -15.02 6.70
CA VAL A 67 12.77 -15.87 6.19
C VAL A 67 13.38 -16.68 7.33
N PHE A 68 13.19 -18.00 7.29
CA PHE A 68 13.70 -18.90 8.33
C PHE A 68 15.16 -19.29 8.06
N ASN A 69 16.02 -19.11 9.06
CA ASN A 69 17.37 -19.64 9.00
C ASN A 69 17.36 -21.17 9.25
N SER A 70 17.28 -21.96 8.18
CA SER A 70 17.21 -23.43 8.24
C SER A 70 18.46 -24.11 8.81
N ARG A 71 19.57 -23.37 9.01
CA ARG A 71 20.76 -23.84 9.73
C ARG A 71 20.59 -23.90 11.24
N ARG A 72 19.56 -23.22 11.77
CA ARG A 72 19.21 -23.34 13.18
C ARG A 72 18.40 -24.61 13.43
N PRO A 73 18.69 -25.41 14.49
CA PRO A 73 18.02 -26.68 14.76
C PRO A 73 16.49 -26.57 14.78
N VAL A 74 15.96 -25.51 15.38
CA VAL A 74 14.50 -25.26 15.48
C VAL A 74 13.85 -25.10 14.10
N PHE A 75 14.57 -24.62 13.09
CA PHE A 75 14.04 -24.38 11.74
C PHE A 75 14.59 -25.36 10.69
N SER A 76 15.38 -26.34 11.07
CA SER A 76 15.92 -27.35 10.16
C SER A 76 14.81 -28.28 9.64
N ASP A 77 13.83 -28.61 10.48
CA ASP A 77 12.67 -29.44 10.10
C ASP A 77 11.67 -28.59 9.28
N ILE A 78 11.35 -29.09 8.09
CA ILE A 78 10.39 -28.45 7.19
C ILE A 78 9.01 -28.31 7.83
N ARG A 79 8.58 -29.29 8.63
CA ARG A 79 7.26 -29.27 9.29
C ARG A 79 7.10 -28.11 10.25
N VAL A 80 8.19 -27.68 10.91
CA VAL A 80 8.17 -26.49 11.77
C VAL A 80 7.94 -25.24 10.94
N ARG A 81 8.59 -25.11 9.78
CA ARG A 81 8.42 -23.95 8.90
C ARG A 81 7.02 -23.91 8.28
N GLU A 82 6.48 -25.07 7.90
CA GLU A 82 5.11 -25.21 7.40
C GLU A 82 4.07 -24.81 8.46
N ALA A 83 4.30 -25.20 9.74
CA ALA A 83 3.43 -24.83 10.85
C ALA A 83 3.28 -23.29 10.98
N PHE A 84 4.35 -22.52 10.75
CA PHE A 84 4.26 -21.06 10.71
C PHE A 84 3.38 -20.55 9.56
N GLY A 85 3.39 -21.23 8.41
CA GLY A 85 2.49 -20.91 7.29
C GLY A 85 1.02 -21.09 7.66
N TYR A 86 0.68 -22.15 8.39
CA TYR A 86 -0.69 -22.38 8.86
C TYR A 86 -1.16 -21.43 9.97
N LEU A 87 -0.23 -20.79 10.68
CA LEU A 87 -0.56 -19.78 11.69
C LEU A 87 -0.90 -18.41 11.08
N PHE A 88 -0.57 -18.21 9.80
CA PHE A 88 -0.84 -16.95 9.11
C PHE A 88 -2.11 -17.05 8.28
N ASP A 89 -3.16 -16.40 8.74
CA ASP A 89 -4.43 -16.30 8.02
C ASP A 89 -4.35 -15.16 6.98
N PHE A 90 -3.91 -15.52 5.77
CA PHE A 90 -3.77 -14.56 4.68
C PHE A 90 -5.10 -13.93 4.28
N GLU A 91 -6.18 -14.72 4.25
CA GLU A 91 -7.49 -14.23 3.82
C GLU A 91 -8.04 -13.20 4.80
N TRP A 92 -7.92 -13.49 6.11
CA TRP A 92 -8.31 -12.55 7.14
C TRP A 92 -7.48 -11.25 7.08
N VAL A 93 -6.16 -11.36 6.93
CA VAL A 93 -5.27 -10.20 6.82
C VAL A 93 -5.62 -9.39 5.58
N ASN A 94 -5.80 -10.04 4.44
CA ASN A 94 -6.11 -9.37 3.19
C ASN A 94 -7.45 -8.64 3.25
N THR A 95 -8.48 -9.27 3.78
CA THR A 95 -9.81 -8.66 3.88
C THR A 95 -9.90 -7.58 4.94
N THR A 96 -9.19 -7.75 6.08
CA THR A 96 -9.35 -6.87 7.25
C THR A 96 -8.39 -5.68 7.21
N LEU A 97 -7.15 -5.89 6.73
CA LEU A 97 -6.10 -4.86 6.76
C LEU A 97 -5.81 -4.25 5.39
N PHE A 98 -6.11 -4.96 4.31
CA PHE A 98 -5.81 -4.51 2.96
C PHE A 98 -7.05 -4.30 2.08
N ASP A 99 -8.26 -4.41 2.64
CA ASP A 99 -9.53 -4.20 1.93
C ASP A 99 -9.65 -5.03 0.64
N SER A 100 -8.99 -6.19 0.59
CA SER A 100 -8.95 -7.10 -0.57
C SER A 100 -8.38 -6.46 -1.86
N VAL A 101 -7.49 -5.50 -1.72
CA VAL A 101 -6.85 -4.78 -2.85
C VAL A 101 -5.67 -5.55 -3.42
#